data_0924f9b51fedf1e1506f681b3eda963d
#
_entry.id   0924f9b51fedf1e1506f681b3eda963d
#
_cell.length_a   1.000
_cell.length_b   1.000
_cell.length_c   1.000
_cell.angle_alpha   90.00
_cell.angle_beta   90.00
_cell.angle_gamma   90.00
#
_symmetry.space_group_name_H-M   'P 1'
#
loop_
_entity.id
_entity.type
_entity.pdbx_description
1 polymer ?
#
loop_
_entity_poly.entity_id
_entity_poly.type
_entity_poly.pdbx_seq_one_letter_code
_entity_poly.pdbx_strand_id
1 'polypeptide(L)'
;MKSTVDDIRRRFDADVERFSNMETGQSATVDAPLAMALIAEAAAATTPHARHVLAVGCGAGNYTLKLLEQLPNLDATLIDLSQPMLDRATERVGRATTGSVRAIQGDIREIELPDQGYDIVLAAAVLHHLRTDAEWRAIFAAFHRALRPGGSIWIFDLVESSIPAVQQLQWRRYGEYLTRLKDDGYRDHVFAYVEREDTPRPLLFQLDLLREVGFAQVDVLHKTVCFAAFGAVRG
;
A
#
# COMPACT_ATOMS: atom_id res chain seq x y z
N MET A 1 6.75 -9.80 21.30
CA MET A 1 5.72 -8.72 21.40
C MET A 1 5.79 -7.92 20.12
N LYS A 2 4.65 -7.55 19.53
CA LYS A 2 4.62 -6.72 18.31
C LYS A 2 5.05 -5.28 18.63
N SER A 3 5.73 -4.64 17.69
CA SER A 3 6.11 -3.22 17.77
C SER A 3 4.89 -2.31 17.94
N THR A 4 5.07 -1.22 18.66
CA THR A 4 4.06 -0.17 18.79
C THR A 4 3.98 0.67 17.50
N VAL A 5 2.92 1.45 17.35
CA VAL A 5 2.80 2.42 16.24
C VAL A 5 3.97 3.41 16.24
N ASP A 6 4.40 3.84 17.44
CA ASP A 6 5.54 4.75 17.62
C ASP A 6 6.87 4.13 17.19
N ASP A 7 7.09 2.83 17.45
CA ASP A 7 8.29 2.13 16.99
C ASP A 7 8.32 2.03 15.46
N ILE A 8 7.18 1.73 14.85
CA ILE A 8 7.02 1.68 13.39
C ILE A 8 7.29 3.07 12.80
N ARG A 9 6.68 4.13 13.36
CA ARG A 9 6.88 5.51 12.92
C ARG A 9 8.36 5.90 12.95
N ARG A 10 9.07 5.69 14.08
CA ARG A 10 10.49 6.03 14.23
C ARG A 10 11.37 5.33 13.20
N ARG A 11 11.06 4.09 12.86
CA ARG A 11 11.80 3.37 11.82
C ARG A 11 11.62 4.04 10.46
N PHE A 12 10.40 4.41 10.09
CA PHE A 12 10.14 5.12 8.83
C PHE A 12 10.76 6.51 8.82
N ASP A 13 10.75 7.24 9.94
CA ASP A 13 11.40 8.56 10.05
C ASP A 13 12.90 8.50 9.69
N ALA A 14 13.56 7.38 9.98
CA ALA A 14 14.99 7.18 9.68
C ALA A 14 15.27 6.71 8.24
N ASP A 15 14.27 6.26 7.48
CA ASP A 15 14.44 5.55 6.20
C ASP A 15 14.00 6.35 4.95
N VAL A 16 13.76 7.65 5.08
CA VAL A 16 13.18 8.51 4.02
C VAL A 16 13.96 8.44 2.71
N GLU A 17 15.30 8.54 2.77
CA GLU A 17 16.14 8.53 1.56
C GLU A 17 16.03 7.20 0.81
N ARG A 18 16.00 6.08 1.53
CA ARG A 18 15.82 4.76 0.93
C ARG A 18 14.47 4.66 0.20
N PHE A 19 13.37 5.03 0.87
CA PHE A 19 12.02 4.98 0.28
C PHE A 19 11.77 6.03 -0.80
N SER A 20 12.62 7.06 -0.92
CA SER A 20 12.52 8.04 -2.00
C SER A 20 13.00 7.51 -3.35
N ASN A 21 13.79 6.45 -3.37
CA ASN A 21 14.27 5.83 -4.61
C ASN A 21 13.19 4.91 -5.19
N MET A 22 12.71 5.21 -6.40
CA MET A 22 11.64 4.44 -7.06
C MET A 22 12.08 3.04 -7.49
N GLU A 23 13.37 2.85 -7.80
CA GLU A 23 13.89 1.57 -8.28
C GLU A 23 14.35 0.66 -7.13
N THR A 24 15.04 1.23 -6.15
CA THR A 24 15.68 0.46 -5.08
C THR A 24 15.02 0.59 -3.72
N GLY A 25 14.14 1.58 -3.53
CA GLY A 25 13.50 1.87 -2.24
C GLY A 25 12.66 0.71 -1.69
N GLN A 26 12.13 -0.11 -2.60
CA GLN A 26 11.36 -1.30 -2.28
C GLN A 26 12.03 -2.60 -2.73
N SER A 27 13.36 -2.61 -2.84
CA SER A 27 14.12 -3.78 -3.33
C SER A 27 13.92 -5.05 -2.51
N ALA A 28 13.56 -4.95 -1.22
CA ALA A 28 13.17 -6.10 -0.41
C ALA A 28 11.81 -6.70 -0.83
N THR A 29 11.02 -5.99 -1.61
CA THR A 29 9.68 -6.42 -2.03
C THR A 29 9.74 -6.97 -3.46
N VAL A 30 9.40 -8.25 -3.60
CA VAL A 30 9.51 -8.94 -4.89
C VAL A 30 8.57 -8.31 -5.91
N ASP A 31 9.09 -8.00 -7.11
CA ASP A 31 8.37 -7.40 -8.24
C ASP A 31 7.71 -6.03 -7.96
N ALA A 32 8.17 -5.28 -6.95
CA ALA A 32 7.58 -3.99 -6.59
C ALA A 32 7.49 -3.00 -7.77
N PRO A 33 8.50 -2.84 -8.66
CA PRO A 33 8.38 -1.96 -9.82
C PRO A 33 7.27 -2.38 -10.79
N LEU A 34 7.12 -3.69 -11.06
CA LEU A 34 6.04 -4.21 -11.91
C LEU A 34 4.68 -3.98 -11.26
N ALA A 35 4.53 -4.30 -9.98
CA ALA A 35 3.29 -4.09 -9.25
C ALA A 35 2.87 -2.61 -9.23
N MET A 36 3.83 -1.70 -9.04
CA MET A 36 3.58 -0.26 -9.06
C MET A 36 3.09 0.22 -10.43
N ALA A 37 3.69 -0.28 -11.53
CA ALA A 37 3.26 0.04 -12.88
C ALA A 37 1.84 -0.48 -13.15
N LEU A 38 1.57 -1.77 -12.85
CA LEU A 38 0.25 -2.38 -13.04
C LEU A 38 -0.85 -1.65 -12.25
N ILE A 39 -0.57 -1.24 -11.02
CA ILE A 39 -1.52 -0.48 -10.19
C ILE A 39 -1.82 0.88 -10.82
N ALA A 40 -0.81 1.61 -11.26
CA ALA A 40 -1.01 2.91 -11.90
C ALA A 40 -1.82 2.80 -13.19
N GLU A 41 -1.52 1.82 -14.03
CA GLU A 41 -2.23 1.55 -15.29
C GLU A 41 -3.68 1.09 -15.02
N ALA A 42 -3.89 0.18 -14.07
CA ALA A 42 -5.23 -0.29 -13.70
C ALA A 42 -6.09 0.85 -13.12
N ALA A 43 -5.53 1.67 -12.24
CA ALA A 43 -6.23 2.82 -11.68
C ALA A 43 -6.64 3.83 -12.76
N ALA A 44 -5.74 4.14 -13.69
CA ALA A 44 -6.02 5.05 -14.80
C ALA A 44 -7.06 4.46 -15.78
N ALA A 45 -6.97 3.15 -16.08
CA ALA A 45 -7.91 2.49 -16.99
C ALA A 45 -9.32 2.38 -16.40
N THR A 46 -9.45 2.10 -15.12
CA THR A 46 -10.76 1.95 -14.45
C THR A 46 -11.39 3.27 -14.05
N THR A 47 -10.57 4.30 -13.77
CA THR A 47 -11.03 5.61 -13.30
C THR A 47 -10.37 6.74 -14.13
N PRO A 48 -10.57 6.78 -15.46
CA PRO A 48 -9.82 7.68 -16.38
C PRO A 48 -10.14 9.16 -16.17
N HIS A 49 -11.22 9.48 -15.48
CA HIS A 49 -11.65 10.85 -15.19
C HIS A 49 -11.43 11.22 -13.72
N ALA A 50 -10.60 10.46 -13.01
CA ALA A 50 -10.28 10.74 -11.62
C ALA A 50 -9.71 12.16 -11.45
N ARG A 51 -10.09 12.80 -10.35
CA ARG A 51 -9.60 14.10 -9.94
C ARG A 51 -8.96 14.08 -8.55
N HIS A 52 -9.34 13.14 -7.70
CA HIS A 52 -8.88 13.07 -6.31
C HIS A 52 -8.36 11.68 -5.99
N VAL A 53 -7.09 11.60 -5.60
CA VAL A 53 -6.47 10.36 -5.09
C VAL A 53 -6.20 10.47 -3.59
N LEU A 54 -6.51 9.39 -2.88
CA LEU A 54 -6.08 9.16 -1.50
C LEU A 54 -4.94 8.14 -1.52
N ALA A 55 -3.77 8.49 -1.01
CA ALA A 55 -2.65 7.59 -0.82
C ALA A 55 -2.45 7.33 0.69
N VAL A 56 -2.67 6.09 1.12
CA VAL A 56 -2.57 5.66 2.52
C VAL A 56 -1.24 4.94 2.73
N GLY A 57 -0.50 5.35 3.77
CA GLY A 57 0.88 4.92 3.96
C GLY A 57 1.72 5.34 2.76
N CYS A 58 1.61 6.60 2.35
CA CYS A 58 2.15 7.09 1.09
C CYS A 58 3.68 7.01 0.99
N GLY A 59 4.38 6.84 2.14
CA GLY A 59 5.83 6.89 2.21
C GLY A 59 6.36 8.16 1.55
N ALA A 60 7.39 8.05 0.75
CA ALA A 60 7.95 9.16 -0.03
C ALA A 60 7.18 9.45 -1.35
N GLY A 61 5.96 8.93 -1.52
CA GLY A 61 5.05 9.24 -2.62
C GLY A 61 5.22 8.42 -3.91
N ASN A 62 5.99 7.32 -3.90
CA ASN A 62 6.34 6.59 -5.12
C ASN A 62 5.12 6.11 -5.93
N TYR A 63 4.12 5.48 -5.29
CA TYR A 63 2.91 5.00 -5.98
C TYR A 63 2.06 6.16 -6.51
N THR A 64 1.98 7.27 -5.77
CA THR A 64 1.29 8.48 -6.23
C THR A 64 2.00 9.08 -7.45
N LEU A 65 3.33 9.17 -7.42
CA LEU A 65 4.12 9.65 -8.57
C LEU A 65 3.92 8.77 -9.79
N LYS A 66 3.89 7.45 -9.60
CA LYS A 66 3.65 6.53 -10.72
C LYS A 66 2.25 6.68 -11.31
N LEU A 67 1.23 6.92 -10.48
CA LEU A 67 -0.12 7.21 -10.94
C LEU A 67 -0.18 8.56 -11.71
N LEU A 68 0.56 9.58 -11.26
CA LEU A 68 0.61 10.89 -11.92
C LEU A 68 1.23 10.85 -13.32
N GLU A 69 2.05 9.84 -13.65
CA GLU A 69 2.50 9.61 -15.04
C GLU A 69 1.32 9.32 -15.98
N GLN A 70 0.23 8.75 -15.47
CA GLN A 70 -0.98 8.42 -16.22
C GLN A 70 -2.07 9.50 -16.10
N LEU A 71 -2.20 10.10 -14.90
CA LEU A 71 -3.24 11.07 -14.54
C LEU A 71 -2.60 12.32 -13.89
N PRO A 72 -2.01 13.24 -14.67
CA PRO A 72 -1.15 14.30 -14.14
C PRO A 72 -1.86 15.43 -13.37
N ASN A 73 -3.20 15.47 -13.40
CA ASN A 73 -4.00 16.58 -12.83
C ASN A 73 -4.76 16.18 -11.55
N LEU A 74 -4.27 15.19 -10.80
CA LEU A 74 -4.93 14.75 -9.58
C LEU A 74 -4.66 15.69 -8.39
N ASP A 75 -5.70 16.01 -7.65
CA ASP A 75 -5.58 16.45 -6.27
C ASP A 75 -5.20 15.24 -5.42
N ALA A 76 -4.10 15.33 -4.67
CA ALA A 76 -3.59 14.22 -3.89
C ALA A 76 -3.73 14.47 -2.37
N THR A 77 -4.41 13.57 -1.67
CA THR A 77 -4.36 13.49 -0.22
C THR A 77 -3.40 12.37 0.18
N LEU A 78 -2.37 12.73 0.93
CA LEU A 78 -1.28 11.85 1.36
C LEU A 78 -1.41 11.61 2.86
N ILE A 79 -1.50 10.35 3.29
CA ILE A 79 -1.54 9.95 4.69
C ILE A 79 -0.34 9.08 5.01
N ASP A 80 0.38 9.40 6.08
CA ASP A 80 1.46 8.58 6.60
C ASP A 80 1.66 8.83 8.11
N LEU A 81 2.23 7.86 8.81
CA LEU A 81 2.66 8.02 10.21
C LEU A 81 3.87 8.93 10.35
N SER A 82 4.76 8.89 9.36
CA SER A 82 6.06 9.58 9.37
C SER A 82 5.93 10.98 8.76
N GLN A 83 6.17 12.02 9.56
CA GLN A 83 6.22 13.39 9.06
C GLN A 83 7.34 13.60 8.02
N PRO A 84 8.58 13.09 8.21
CA PRO A 84 9.61 13.21 7.18
C PRO A 84 9.26 12.54 5.85
N MET A 85 8.51 11.43 5.86
CA MET A 85 7.97 10.81 4.64
C MET A 85 6.96 11.73 3.96
N LEU A 86 6.01 12.30 4.72
CA LEU A 86 5.01 13.23 4.20
C LEU A 86 5.64 14.49 3.60
N ASP A 87 6.64 15.06 4.25
CA ASP A 87 7.35 16.23 3.75
C ASP A 87 8.01 15.92 2.40
N ARG A 88 8.68 14.77 2.31
CA ARG A 88 9.30 14.30 1.07
C ARG A 88 8.25 14.00 -0.01
N ALA A 89 7.15 13.33 0.34
CA ALA A 89 6.07 13.02 -0.60
C ALA A 89 5.41 14.30 -1.11
N THR A 90 5.12 15.27 -0.22
CA THR A 90 4.50 16.55 -0.57
C THR A 90 5.36 17.33 -1.57
N GLU A 91 6.67 17.40 -1.33
CA GLU A 91 7.62 18.05 -2.25
C GLU A 91 7.59 17.40 -3.64
N ARG A 92 7.70 16.06 -3.69
CA ARG A 92 7.82 15.30 -4.94
C ARG A 92 6.51 15.29 -5.73
N VAL A 93 5.41 14.99 -5.05
CA VAL A 93 4.07 14.94 -5.66
C VAL A 93 3.63 16.34 -6.10
N GLY A 94 3.89 17.39 -5.28
CA GLY A 94 3.57 18.77 -5.63
C GLY A 94 4.31 19.29 -6.87
N ARG A 95 5.48 18.72 -7.21
CA ARG A 95 6.19 19.03 -8.47
C ARG A 95 5.66 18.24 -9.67
N ALA A 96 4.96 17.12 -9.42
CA ALA A 96 4.50 16.20 -10.46
C ALA A 96 3.04 16.40 -10.85
N THR A 97 2.20 16.95 -9.96
CA THR A 97 0.79 17.23 -10.25
C THR A 97 0.56 18.70 -10.56
N THR A 98 -0.45 19.01 -11.37
CA THR A 98 -1.01 20.36 -11.49
C THR A 98 -2.15 20.62 -10.50
N GLY A 99 -2.60 19.58 -9.80
CA GLY A 99 -3.60 19.66 -8.73
C GLY A 99 -2.99 20.10 -7.40
N SER A 100 -3.80 20.07 -6.36
CA SER A 100 -3.39 20.37 -4.98
C SER A 100 -2.83 19.12 -4.27
N VAL A 101 -1.98 19.35 -3.26
CA VAL A 101 -1.46 18.28 -2.39
C VAL A 101 -1.83 18.62 -0.95
N ARG A 102 -2.50 17.68 -0.28
CA ARG A 102 -2.82 17.74 1.14
C ARG A 102 -2.13 16.60 1.87
N ALA A 103 -1.30 16.90 2.86
CA ALA A 103 -0.66 15.93 3.73
C ALA A 103 -1.37 15.85 5.09
N ILE A 104 -1.55 14.64 5.60
CA ILE A 104 -2.17 14.36 6.90
C ILE A 104 -1.28 13.35 7.62
N GLN A 105 -0.61 13.79 8.68
CA GLN A 105 0.13 12.87 9.55
C GLN A 105 -0.83 12.16 10.49
N GLY A 106 -0.78 10.83 10.52
CA GLY A 106 -1.56 10.05 11.48
C GLY A 106 -1.71 8.58 11.09
N ASP A 107 -2.30 7.86 12.02
CA ASP A 107 -2.71 6.47 11.82
C ASP A 107 -4.04 6.44 11.06
N ILE A 108 -4.10 5.70 9.97
CA ILE A 108 -5.33 5.56 9.17
C ILE A 108 -6.51 5.01 9.99
N ARG A 109 -6.23 4.28 11.07
CA ARG A 109 -7.28 3.77 11.98
C ARG A 109 -7.99 4.87 12.78
N GLU A 110 -7.37 6.04 12.89
CA GLU A 110 -7.85 7.20 13.67
C GLU A 110 -8.30 8.37 12.79
N ILE A 111 -8.00 8.32 11.50
CA ILE A 111 -8.33 9.40 10.57
C ILE A 111 -9.74 9.19 10.00
N GLU A 112 -10.61 10.17 10.18
CA GLU A 112 -11.90 10.21 9.51
C GLU A 112 -11.73 10.62 8.05
N LEU A 113 -12.14 9.73 7.14
CA LEU A 113 -12.16 10.00 5.71
C LEU A 113 -13.53 10.57 5.32
N PRO A 114 -13.58 11.61 4.45
CA PRO A 114 -14.84 12.13 3.94
C PRO A 114 -15.55 11.08 3.08
N ASP A 115 -16.85 10.96 3.23
CA ASP A 115 -17.66 10.11 2.36
C ASP A 115 -17.62 10.63 0.91
N GLN A 116 -17.39 9.73 -0.04
CA GLN A 116 -17.33 10.04 -1.47
C GLN A 116 -16.37 11.19 -1.82
N GLY A 117 -15.28 11.30 -1.07
CA GLY A 117 -14.26 12.34 -1.26
C GLY A 117 -13.26 12.05 -2.37
N TYR A 118 -13.09 10.77 -2.74
CA TYR A 118 -12.00 10.32 -3.60
C TYR A 118 -12.50 9.50 -4.78
N ASP A 119 -11.74 9.53 -5.87
CA ASP A 119 -11.96 8.72 -7.06
C ASP A 119 -11.07 7.48 -7.07
N ILE A 120 -9.87 7.60 -6.50
CA ILE A 120 -8.90 6.51 -6.39
C ILE A 120 -8.36 6.45 -4.95
N VAL A 121 -8.24 5.24 -4.40
CA VAL A 121 -7.50 4.94 -3.17
C VAL A 121 -6.29 4.08 -3.51
N LEU A 122 -5.10 4.47 -3.04
CA LEU A 122 -3.87 3.70 -3.11
C LEU A 122 -3.43 3.29 -1.70
N ALA A 123 -3.14 2.01 -1.50
CA ALA A 123 -2.58 1.48 -0.26
C ALA A 123 -1.47 0.48 -0.59
N ALA A 124 -0.21 0.88 -0.45
CA ALA A 124 0.93 0.05 -0.83
C ALA A 124 1.89 -0.16 0.34
N ALA A 125 2.14 -1.43 0.69
CA ALA A 125 3.01 -1.86 1.78
C ALA A 125 2.64 -1.20 3.13
N VAL A 126 1.35 -1.19 3.46
CA VAL A 126 0.83 -0.50 4.66
C VAL A 126 -0.22 -1.31 5.44
N LEU A 127 -1.08 -2.06 4.75
CA LEU A 127 -2.22 -2.72 5.40
C LEU A 127 -1.79 -3.90 6.28
N HIS A 128 -0.64 -4.51 6.00
CA HIS A 128 -0.05 -5.55 6.87
C HIS A 128 0.26 -5.07 8.29
N HIS A 129 0.24 -3.76 8.56
CA HIS A 129 0.35 -3.22 9.91
C HIS A 129 -0.98 -3.24 10.70
N LEU A 130 -2.11 -3.53 10.07
CA LEU A 130 -3.37 -3.79 10.77
C LEU A 130 -3.27 -5.10 11.56
N ARG A 131 -3.76 -5.10 12.81
CA ARG A 131 -3.53 -6.20 13.76
C ARG A 131 -4.67 -7.20 13.85
N THR A 132 -5.89 -6.74 13.74
CA THR A 132 -7.10 -7.54 13.98
C THR A 132 -8.02 -7.55 12.78
N ASP A 133 -8.85 -8.58 12.64
CA ASP A 133 -9.86 -8.65 11.58
C ASP A 133 -10.86 -7.50 11.67
N ALA A 134 -11.10 -6.99 12.88
CA ALA A 134 -11.95 -5.83 13.09
C ALA A 134 -11.35 -4.55 12.49
N GLU A 135 -10.03 -4.33 12.66
CA GLU A 135 -9.33 -3.21 12.02
C GLU A 135 -9.36 -3.34 10.50
N TRP A 136 -9.07 -4.53 9.96
CA TRP A 136 -9.15 -4.78 8.52
C TRP A 136 -10.55 -4.45 7.97
N ARG A 137 -11.61 -4.92 8.62
CA ARG A 137 -12.99 -4.66 8.23
C ARG A 137 -13.34 -3.17 8.30
N ALA A 138 -12.96 -2.50 9.37
CA ALA A 138 -13.22 -1.08 9.57
C ALA A 138 -12.55 -0.22 8.49
N ILE A 139 -11.28 -0.50 8.18
CA ILE A 139 -10.50 0.23 7.18
C ILE A 139 -11.04 0.00 5.77
N PHE A 140 -11.34 -1.25 5.39
CA PHE A 140 -11.92 -1.54 4.07
C PHE A 140 -13.29 -0.89 3.89
N ALA A 141 -14.14 -0.91 4.94
CA ALA A 141 -15.41 -0.20 4.93
C ALA A 141 -15.24 1.33 4.82
N ALA A 142 -14.22 1.90 5.49
CA ALA A 142 -13.90 3.32 5.37
C ALA A 142 -13.45 3.68 3.95
N PHE A 143 -12.61 2.86 3.31
CA PHE A 143 -12.20 3.07 1.93
C PHE A 143 -13.38 3.00 0.95
N HIS A 144 -14.28 2.02 1.15
CA HIS A 144 -15.49 1.92 0.33
C HIS A 144 -16.36 3.19 0.46
N ARG A 145 -16.59 3.68 1.68
CA ARG A 145 -17.37 4.93 1.88
C ARG A 145 -16.69 6.15 1.30
N ALA A 146 -15.36 6.24 1.45
CA ALA A 146 -14.58 7.37 0.99
C ALA A 146 -14.48 7.49 -0.54
N LEU A 147 -14.61 6.40 -1.27
CA LEU A 147 -14.66 6.40 -2.73
C LEU A 147 -16.02 6.90 -3.24
N ARG A 148 -16.04 7.59 -4.37
CA ARG A 148 -17.24 7.89 -5.16
C ARG A 148 -17.75 6.64 -5.86
N PRO A 149 -19.03 6.56 -6.24
CA PRO A 149 -19.51 5.53 -7.18
C PRO A 149 -18.64 5.51 -8.46
N GLY A 150 -18.24 4.34 -8.90
CA GLY A 150 -17.30 4.15 -10.00
C GLY A 150 -15.83 4.38 -9.65
N GLY A 151 -15.52 4.79 -8.42
CA GLY A 151 -14.15 4.92 -7.93
C GLY A 151 -13.49 3.57 -7.65
N SER A 152 -12.16 3.55 -7.56
CA SER A 152 -11.38 2.32 -7.43
C SER A 152 -10.36 2.36 -6.28
N ILE A 153 -10.08 1.20 -5.72
CA ILE A 153 -9.00 0.98 -4.75
C ILE A 153 -7.95 0.03 -5.31
N TRP A 154 -6.67 0.34 -5.11
CA TRP A 154 -5.56 -0.50 -5.53
C TRP A 154 -4.58 -0.70 -4.38
N ILE A 155 -4.27 -1.96 -4.14
CA ILE A 155 -3.48 -2.42 -3.00
C ILE A 155 -2.30 -3.22 -3.53
N PHE A 156 -1.10 -2.95 -2.98
CA PHE A 156 0.04 -3.84 -3.10
C PHE A 156 0.57 -4.14 -1.71
N ASP A 157 0.57 -5.42 -1.31
CA ASP A 157 0.92 -5.72 0.06
C ASP A 157 1.55 -7.10 0.25
N LEU A 158 2.18 -7.28 1.41
CA LEU A 158 2.58 -8.57 1.95
C LEU A 158 1.34 -9.40 2.27
N VAL A 159 1.27 -10.62 1.76
CA VAL A 159 0.14 -11.53 1.95
C VAL A 159 0.58 -12.89 2.45
N GLU A 160 -0.27 -13.54 3.23
CA GLU A 160 -0.09 -14.91 3.69
C GLU A 160 -0.79 -15.91 2.77
N SER A 161 -0.45 -17.20 2.98
CA SER A 161 -1.24 -18.33 2.49
C SER A 161 -1.98 -18.99 3.65
N SER A 162 -3.25 -19.31 3.44
CA SER A 162 -4.05 -20.08 4.41
C SER A 162 -3.65 -21.56 4.51
N ILE A 163 -2.81 -22.05 3.58
CA ILE A 163 -2.30 -23.41 3.57
C ILE A 163 -0.88 -23.40 4.16
N PRO A 164 -0.63 -23.99 5.35
CA PRO A 164 0.66 -23.89 6.04
C PRO A 164 1.86 -24.35 5.20
N ALA A 165 1.73 -25.41 4.43
CA ALA A 165 2.81 -25.92 3.57
C ALA A 165 3.13 -24.92 2.43
N VAL A 166 2.12 -24.24 1.89
CA VAL A 166 2.31 -23.19 0.87
C VAL A 166 2.92 -21.93 1.50
N GLN A 167 2.52 -21.57 2.72
CA GLN A 167 3.12 -20.46 3.47
C GLN A 167 4.63 -20.70 3.68
N GLN A 168 5.01 -21.91 4.12
CA GLN A 168 6.42 -22.29 4.29
C GLN A 168 7.20 -22.26 2.97
N LEU A 169 6.59 -22.72 1.88
CA LEU A 169 7.18 -22.64 0.54
C LEU A 169 7.42 -21.18 0.14
N GLN A 170 6.44 -20.31 0.33
CA GLN A 170 6.53 -18.87 -0.01
C GLN A 170 7.60 -18.18 0.82
N TRP A 171 7.64 -18.40 2.14
CA TRP A 171 8.69 -17.85 3.00
C TRP A 171 10.09 -18.32 2.59
N ARG A 172 10.27 -19.60 2.29
CA ARG A 172 11.55 -20.10 1.78
C ARG A 172 11.96 -19.38 0.50
N ARG A 173 11.06 -19.25 -0.48
CA ARG A 173 11.34 -18.57 -1.75
C ARG A 173 11.66 -17.08 -1.55
N TYR A 174 10.96 -16.44 -0.64
CA TYR A 174 11.26 -15.05 -0.27
C TYR A 174 12.63 -14.93 0.40
N GLY A 175 12.98 -15.85 1.29
CA GLY A 175 14.31 -15.91 1.89
C GLY A 175 15.42 -16.10 0.86
N GLU A 176 15.23 -17.01 -0.11
CA GLU A 176 16.17 -17.21 -1.23
C GLU A 176 16.32 -15.92 -2.08
N TYR A 177 15.25 -15.18 -2.28
CA TYR A 177 15.30 -13.88 -2.97
C TYR A 177 16.13 -12.85 -2.19
N LEU A 178 15.88 -12.69 -0.89
CA LEU A 178 16.59 -11.74 -0.03
C LEU A 178 18.09 -12.07 0.09
N THR A 179 18.43 -13.37 0.21
CA THR A 179 19.83 -13.81 0.23
C THR A 179 20.54 -13.49 -1.09
N ARG A 180 19.87 -13.68 -2.24
CA ARG A 180 20.43 -13.30 -3.54
C ARG A 180 20.54 -11.79 -3.74
N LEU A 181 19.62 -11.02 -3.15
CA LEU A 181 19.63 -9.57 -3.24
C LEU A 181 20.85 -8.98 -2.51
N LYS A 182 21.22 -9.56 -1.37
CA LYS A 182 22.34 -9.07 -0.57
C LYS A 182 23.11 -10.22 0.09
N ASP A 183 22.59 -10.81 1.18
CA ASP A 183 23.20 -11.88 1.96
C ASP A 183 22.19 -12.52 2.95
N ASP A 184 22.64 -13.55 3.68
CA ASP A 184 21.81 -14.22 4.70
C ASP A 184 21.48 -13.30 5.88
N GLY A 185 22.41 -12.44 6.28
CA GLY A 185 22.18 -11.49 7.36
C GLY A 185 21.07 -10.49 7.04
N TYR A 186 21.00 -10.05 5.80
CA TYR A 186 19.92 -9.18 5.32
C TYR A 186 18.57 -9.91 5.32
N ARG A 187 18.53 -11.17 4.86
CA ARG A 187 17.33 -12.02 4.95
C ARG A 187 16.83 -12.11 6.40
N ASP A 188 17.71 -12.44 7.32
CA ASP A 188 17.37 -12.63 8.73
C ASP A 188 16.90 -11.33 9.37
N HIS A 189 17.51 -10.21 9.01
CA HIS A 189 17.07 -8.88 9.43
C HIS A 189 15.65 -8.57 8.93
N VAL A 190 15.36 -8.81 7.64
CA VAL A 190 14.03 -8.58 7.05
C VAL A 190 12.99 -9.47 7.73
N PHE A 191 13.26 -10.75 7.92
CA PHE A 191 12.33 -11.66 8.59
C PHE A 191 12.05 -11.26 10.03
N ALA A 192 13.09 -10.83 10.76
CA ALA A 192 12.94 -10.39 12.14
C ALA A 192 12.05 -9.15 12.29
N TYR A 193 12.14 -8.17 11.36
CA TYR A 193 11.24 -7.02 11.44
C TYR A 193 9.81 -7.36 10.99
N VAL A 194 9.63 -8.17 9.94
CA VAL A 194 8.30 -8.64 9.52
C VAL A 194 7.59 -9.35 10.68
N GLU A 195 8.28 -10.25 11.37
CA GLU A 195 7.73 -10.93 12.55
C GLU A 195 7.30 -9.95 13.66
N ARG A 196 8.07 -8.88 13.88
CA ARG A 196 7.76 -7.89 14.91
C ARG A 196 6.69 -6.89 14.52
N GLU A 197 6.66 -6.48 13.25
CA GLU A 197 5.87 -5.33 12.84
C GLU A 197 4.61 -5.69 12.08
N ASP A 198 4.62 -6.79 11.33
CA ASP A 198 3.58 -7.09 10.37
C ASP A 198 2.61 -8.17 10.85
N THR A 199 1.39 -8.06 10.39
CA THR A 199 0.32 -9.04 10.63
C THR A 199 -0.48 -9.19 9.33
N PRO A 200 0.18 -9.69 8.26
CA PRO A 200 -0.47 -9.83 6.97
C PRO A 200 -1.66 -10.79 7.05
N ARG A 201 -2.56 -10.66 6.11
CA ARG A 201 -3.71 -11.56 5.95
C ARG A 201 -3.64 -12.30 4.60
N PRO A 202 -4.22 -13.49 4.51
CA PRO A 202 -4.33 -14.19 3.23
C PRO A 202 -4.98 -13.31 2.16
N LEU A 203 -4.48 -13.43 0.91
CA LEU A 203 -5.04 -12.67 -0.21
C LEU A 203 -6.54 -12.94 -0.36
N LEU A 204 -6.98 -14.20 -0.26
CA LEU A 204 -8.41 -14.54 -0.37
C LEU A 204 -9.25 -13.84 0.71
N PHE A 205 -8.77 -13.76 1.95
CA PHE A 205 -9.45 -13.00 3.01
C PHE A 205 -9.64 -11.53 2.60
N GLN A 206 -8.62 -10.89 2.02
CA GLN A 206 -8.69 -9.49 1.62
C GLN A 206 -9.65 -9.30 0.43
N LEU A 207 -9.63 -10.20 -0.57
CA LEU A 207 -10.57 -10.16 -1.71
C LEU A 207 -12.03 -10.37 -1.26
N ASP A 208 -12.27 -11.30 -0.36
CA ASP A 208 -13.60 -11.54 0.18
C ASP A 208 -14.08 -10.35 1.01
N LEU A 209 -13.19 -9.75 1.80
CA LEU A 209 -13.51 -8.56 2.57
C LEU A 209 -13.87 -7.36 1.68
N LEU A 210 -13.18 -7.15 0.54
CA LEU A 210 -13.58 -6.13 -0.45
C LEU A 210 -15.02 -6.36 -0.93
N ARG A 211 -15.40 -7.61 -1.23
CA ARG A 211 -16.78 -7.95 -1.63
C ARG A 211 -17.79 -7.72 -0.50
N GLU A 212 -17.45 -8.15 0.73
CA GLU A 212 -18.29 -7.99 1.91
C GLU A 212 -18.62 -6.53 2.22
N VAL A 213 -17.65 -5.61 2.05
CA VAL A 213 -17.88 -4.19 2.30
C VAL A 213 -18.56 -3.45 1.15
N GLY A 214 -18.83 -4.14 0.02
CA GLY A 214 -19.70 -3.64 -1.04
C GLY A 214 -19.03 -3.28 -2.36
N PHE A 215 -17.75 -3.61 -2.58
CA PHE A 215 -17.13 -3.42 -3.91
C PHE A 215 -17.77 -4.35 -4.94
N ALA A 216 -18.14 -3.79 -6.09
CA ALA A 216 -18.87 -4.51 -7.13
C ALA A 216 -17.96 -5.42 -7.98
N GLN A 217 -16.72 -5.02 -8.19
CA GLN A 217 -15.73 -5.75 -8.98
C GLN A 217 -14.45 -5.85 -8.19
N VAL A 218 -13.86 -7.04 -8.13
CA VAL A 218 -12.61 -7.32 -7.39
C VAL A 218 -11.72 -8.19 -8.26
N ASP A 219 -10.47 -7.80 -8.45
CA ASP A 219 -9.52 -8.54 -9.28
C ASP A 219 -8.10 -8.51 -8.74
N VAL A 220 -7.26 -9.43 -9.20
CA VAL A 220 -5.84 -9.55 -8.88
C VAL A 220 -5.02 -9.19 -10.11
N LEU A 221 -4.16 -8.19 -9.98
CA LEU A 221 -3.26 -7.76 -11.05
C LEU A 221 -1.99 -8.62 -11.12
N HIS A 222 -1.43 -8.93 -9.97
CA HIS A 222 -0.18 -9.68 -9.86
C HIS A 222 -0.09 -10.37 -8.50
N LYS A 223 0.48 -11.57 -8.47
CA LYS A 223 0.84 -12.25 -7.23
C LYS A 223 2.13 -13.02 -7.42
N THR A 224 3.12 -12.71 -6.58
CA THR A 224 4.43 -13.37 -6.59
C THR A 224 4.85 -13.67 -5.16
N VAL A 225 5.22 -14.92 -4.89
CA VAL A 225 5.64 -15.38 -3.56
C VAL A 225 4.64 -14.91 -2.49
N CYS A 226 5.05 -14.03 -1.57
CA CYS A 226 4.25 -13.47 -0.48
C CYS A 226 3.79 -12.02 -0.73
N PHE A 227 3.80 -11.54 -1.98
CA PHE A 227 3.32 -10.20 -2.34
C PHE A 227 2.21 -10.28 -3.38
N ALA A 228 1.24 -9.39 -3.28
CA ALA A 228 0.14 -9.31 -4.23
C ALA A 228 -0.26 -7.88 -4.55
N ALA A 229 -0.52 -7.59 -5.83
CA ALA A 229 -1.19 -6.40 -6.31
C ALA A 229 -2.61 -6.78 -6.71
N PHE A 230 -3.60 -6.11 -6.16
CA PHE A 230 -5.01 -6.38 -6.37
C PHE A 230 -5.84 -5.12 -6.13
N GLY A 231 -7.08 -5.13 -6.51
CA GLY A 231 -7.92 -3.99 -6.29
C GLY A 231 -9.39 -4.26 -6.55
N ALA A 232 -10.17 -3.19 -6.47
CA ALA A 232 -11.61 -3.28 -6.62
C ALA A 232 -12.20 -1.96 -7.12
N VAL A 233 -13.38 -2.05 -7.73
CA VAL A 233 -14.16 -0.91 -8.19
C VAL A 233 -15.47 -0.85 -7.40
N ARG A 234 -15.81 0.35 -6.90
CA ARG A 234 -17.08 0.64 -6.26
C ARG A 234 -18.17 0.79 -7.33
N GLY A 235 -19.28 0.07 -7.17
CA GLY A 235 -20.47 0.22 -8.02
C GLY A 235 -21.19 1.55 -7.84
#